data_3c86416f68a0454661d02cc1c902ebf2
#
_entry.id   3c86416f68a0454661d02cc1c902ebf2
#
_cell.length_a   1.000
_cell.length_b   1.000
_cell.length_c   1.000
_cell.angle_alpha   90.00
_cell.angle_beta   90.00
_cell.angle_gamma   90.00
#
_symmetry.space_group_name_H-M   'P 1'
#
loop_
_entity.id
_entity.type
_entity.pdbx_description
1 polymer ?
#
loop_
_entity_poly.entity_id
_entity_poly.type
_entity_poly.pdbx_seq_one_letter_code
_entity_poly.pdbx_strand_id
1 'polypeptide(L)'
;MELTGKITQVLPEKSGTSARGPWRKQEYVIEIPGDYPKQVCFMVWGDRIDEFSIREGQELTVSFDLESREYNGRWYTDVKAWRVAPTGEQGPDVGPEPPPFDEPPF
;
A
#
# COMPACT_ATOMS: atom_id res chain seq x y z
N MET A 1 -9.98 2.49 4.21
CA MET A 1 -9.20 2.03 5.36
C MET A 1 -7.79 2.56 5.27
N GLU A 2 -7.20 2.80 6.42
CA GLU A 2 -5.84 3.34 6.46
C GLU A 2 -5.04 2.67 7.53
N LEU A 3 -3.74 2.59 7.31
CA LEU A 3 -2.84 2.20 8.37
C LEU A 3 -1.59 3.05 8.29
N THR A 4 -0.95 3.24 9.42
CA THR A 4 0.23 4.08 9.53
C THR A 4 1.34 3.25 10.16
N GLY A 5 2.50 3.31 9.59
CA GLY A 5 3.63 2.58 10.12
C GLY A 5 4.88 2.86 9.34
N LYS A 6 5.85 2.01 9.56
CA LYS A 6 7.16 2.16 8.95
C LYS A 6 7.41 1.01 7.99
N ILE A 7 7.92 1.33 6.82
CA ILE A 7 8.23 0.31 5.82
C ILE A 7 9.48 -0.43 6.26
N THR A 8 9.33 -1.72 6.50
CA THR A 8 10.45 -2.53 6.95
C THR A 8 11.05 -3.36 5.84
N GLN A 9 10.29 -3.62 4.78
CA GLN A 9 10.83 -4.38 3.65
C GLN A 9 10.19 -3.91 2.36
N VAL A 10 10.98 -3.91 1.31
CA VAL A 10 10.51 -3.68 -0.04
C VAL A 10 10.82 -4.97 -0.78
N LEU A 11 9.78 -5.69 -1.17
CA LEU A 11 9.96 -6.98 -1.80
C LEU A 11 10.16 -6.80 -3.30
N PRO A 12 10.71 -7.81 -3.98
CA PRO A 12 10.99 -7.66 -5.40
C PRO A 12 9.71 -7.43 -6.20
N GLU A 13 9.83 -6.61 -7.21
CA GLU A 13 8.72 -6.34 -8.11
C GLU A 13 8.43 -7.58 -8.94
N LYS A 14 7.16 -7.86 -9.14
CA LYS A 14 6.74 -8.97 -9.97
C LYS A 14 6.01 -8.45 -11.18
N SER A 15 6.18 -9.11 -12.29
CA SER A 15 5.52 -8.69 -13.50
C SER A 15 5.18 -9.89 -14.34
N GLY A 16 4.30 -9.68 -15.30
CA GLY A 16 3.89 -10.74 -16.19
C GLY A 16 3.02 -10.18 -17.27
N THR A 17 2.41 -11.08 -18.03
CA THR A 17 1.53 -10.71 -19.10
C THR A 17 0.24 -11.49 -18.97
N SER A 18 -0.86 -10.80 -19.12
CA SER A 18 -2.16 -11.45 -19.07
C SER A 18 -2.91 -11.13 -20.34
N ALA A 19 -4.15 -11.62 -20.42
CA ALA A 19 -4.97 -11.36 -21.58
C ALA A 19 -5.16 -9.87 -21.81
N ARG A 20 -5.05 -9.09 -20.76
CA ARG A 20 -5.21 -7.65 -20.90
C ARG A 20 -3.93 -6.93 -21.19
N GLY A 21 -2.82 -7.64 -21.23
CA GLY A 21 -1.54 -7.03 -21.50
C GLY A 21 -0.60 -7.18 -20.30
N PRO A 22 0.50 -6.45 -20.33
CA PRO A 22 1.50 -6.58 -19.27
C PRO A 22 0.99 -5.98 -17.96
N TRP A 23 1.47 -6.55 -16.88
CA TRP A 23 1.13 -6.05 -15.56
C TRP A 23 2.36 -6.13 -14.68
N ARG A 24 2.35 -5.36 -13.61
CA ARG A 24 3.39 -5.46 -12.59
C ARG A 24 2.83 -5.07 -11.26
N LYS A 25 3.40 -5.63 -10.22
CA LYS A 25 3.01 -5.29 -8.87
C LYS A 25 4.23 -5.42 -7.97
N GLN A 26 4.19 -4.72 -6.88
CA GLN A 26 5.26 -4.81 -5.90
C GLN A 26 4.65 -4.84 -4.52
N GLU A 27 5.22 -5.68 -3.66
CA GLU A 27 4.73 -5.84 -2.31
C GLU A 27 5.68 -5.18 -1.34
N TYR A 28 5.11 -4.71 -0.25
CA TYR A 28 5.87 -4.01 0.78
C TYR A 28 5.37 -4.47 2.13
N VAL A 29 6.26 -4.45 3.11
CA VAL A 29 5.86 -4.79 4.47
C VAL A 29 5.96 -3.53 5.30
N ILE A 30 4.87 -3.21 5.98
CA ILE A 30 4.81 -2.05 6.84
C ILE A 30 4.56 -2.53 8.27
N GLU A 31 5.30 -1.95 9.19
CA GLU A 31 5.15 -2.32 10.59
C GLU A 31 4.35 -1.25 11.31
N ILE A 32 3.27 -1.67 11.95
CA ILE A 32 2.41 -0.77 12.70
C ILE A 32 2.91 -0.78 14.13
N PRO A 33 3.29 0.39 14.67
CA PRO A 33 3.85 0.43 16.02
C PRO A 33 2.79 0.22 17.07
N GLY A 34 3.22 -0.12 18.25
CA GLY A 34 2.32 -0.32 19.37
C GLY A 34 2.95 -1.26 20.35
N ASP A 35 2.19 -1.63 21.38
CA ASP A 35 2.68 -2.57 22.37
C ASP A 35 3.03 -3.90 21.72
N TYR A 36 2.27 -4.26 20.72
CA TYR A 36 2.53 -5.48 19.98
C TYR A 36 2.61 -5.11 18.52
N PRO A 37 3.78 -4.76 18.04
CA PRO A 37 3.90 -4.32 16.65
C PRO A 37 3.40 -5.38 15.69
N LYS A 38 2.72 -4.93 14.66
CA LYS A 38 2.17 -5.85 13.66
C LYS A 38 2.75 -5.51 12.32
N GLN A 39 2.92 -6.53 11.50
CA GLN A 39 3.42 -6.33 10.16
C GLN A 39 2.33 -6.68 9.17
N VAL A 40 2.19 -5.84 8.17
CA VAL A 40 1.19 -6.03 7.13
C VAL A 40 1.88 -5.95 5.79
N CYS A 41 1.62 -6.91 4.96
CA CYS A 41 2.14 -6.91 3.60
C CYS A 41 1.05 -6.36 2.70
N PHE A 42 1.37 -5.31 1.95
CA PHE A 42 0.41 -4.74 1.02
C PHE A 42 1.04 -4.64 -0.36
N MET A 43 0.21 -4.47 -1.37
CA MET A 43 0.70 -4.45 -2.73
C MET A 43 0.29 -3.17 -3.43
N VAL A 44 1.10 -2.79 -4.41
CA VAL A 44 0.85 -1.64 -5.25
C VAL A 44 0.96 -2.12 -6.68
N TRP A 45 0.01 -1.71 -7.51
CA TRP A 45 -0.07 -2.18 -8.89
C TRP A 45 0.32 -1.09 -9.88
N GLY A 46 0.99 -1.50 -10.94
CA GLY A 46 1.17 -0.67 -12.11
C GLY A 46 1.97 0.59 -11.88
N ASP A 47 1.53 1.65 -12.50
CA ASP A 47 2.26 2.91 -12.44
C ASP A 47 2.34 3.50 -11.05
N ARG A 48 1.47 3.08 -10.17
CA ARG A 48 1.53 3.60 -8.81
C ARG A 48 2.79 3.19 -8.08
N ILE A 49 3.42 2.12 -8.53
CA ILE A 49 4.69 1.72 -7.95
C ILE A 49 5.68 2.87 -8.06
N ASP A 50 5.73 3.49 -9.24
CA ASP A 50 6.63 4.61 -9.44
C ASP A 50 6.15 5.88 -8.77
N GLU A 51 4.84 6.09 -8.78
CA GLU A 51 4.29 7.29 -8.17
C GLU A 51 4.57 7.34 -6.69
N PHE A 52 4.40 6.22 -6.03
CA PHE A 52 4.56 6.19 -4.58
C PHE A 52 6.01 6.17 -4.17
N SER A 53 6.87 5.57 -4.96
CA SER A 53 8.30 5.50 -4.68
C SER A 53 8.59 5.11 -3.25
N ILE A 54 7.95 4.06 -2.81
CA ILE A 54 8.07 3.62 -1.42
C ILE A 54 9.45 3.05 -1.17
N ARG A 55 10.04 3.40 -0.06
CA ARG A 55 11.36 2.94 0.31
C ARG A 55 11.39 2.39 1.70
N GLU A 56 12.33 1.51 1.93
CA GLU A 56 12.54 0.96 3.24
C GLU A 56 12.89 2.06 4.23
N GLY A 57 12.31 2.01 5.41
CA GLY A 57 12.57 3.00 6.44
C GLY A 57 11.63 4.19 6.46
N GLN A 58 10.80 4.35 5.44
CA GLN A 58 9.87 5.46 5.42
C GLN A 58 8.71 5.22 6.36
N GLU A 59 8.21 6.31 6.93
CA GLU A 59 6.99 6.25 7.72
C GLU A 59 5.87 6.79 6.86
N LEU A 60 4.85 5.99 6.68
CA LEU A 60 3.80 6.31 5.72
C LEU A 60 2.43 6.00 6.30
N THR A 61 1.44 6.70 5.77
CA THR A 61 0.05 6.35 5.96
C THR A 61 -0.44 5.79 4.64
N VAL A 62 -0.92 4.56 4.67
CA VAL A 62 -1.34 3.85 3.47
C VAL A 62 -2.84 3.69 3.49
N SER A 63 -3.50 4.17 2.46
CA SER A 63 -4.92 3.94 2.28
C SER A 63 -5.09 2.72 1.39
N PHE A 64 -5.94 1.81 1.79
CA PHE A 64 -6.00 0.54 1.10
C PHE A 64 -7.40 -0.03 1.11
N ASP A 65 -7.61 -0.99 0.22
CA ASP A 65 -8.81 -1.78 0.16
C ASP A 65 -8.46 -3.22 0.42
N LEU A 66 -9.41 -3.96 0.91
CA LEU A 66 -9.23 -5.39 1.12
C LEU A 66 -10.08 -6.15 0.13
N GLU A 67 -9.52 -7.21 -0.40
CA GLU A 67 -10.25 -8.07 -1.31
C GLU A 67 -9.84 -9.49 -1.04
N SER A 68 -10.82 -10.38 -0.93
CA SER A 68 -10.53 -11.77 -0.67
C SER A 68 -11.06 -12.62 -1.80
N ARG A 69 -10.39 -13.72 -2.06
CA ARG A 69 -10.87 -14.65 -3.04
C ARG A 69 -10.54 -16.07 -2.60
N GLU A 70 -11.31 -16.97 -3.08
CA GLU A 70 -11.12 -18.37 -2.75
C GLU A 70 -10.47 -19.10 -3.92
N TYR A 71 -9.51 -19.95 -3.59
CA TYR A 71 -8.85 -20.75 -4.60
C TYR A 71 -8.50 -22.09 -3.98
N ASN A 72 -9.04 -23.17 -4.55
CA ASN A 72 -8.79 -24.53 -4.07
C ASN A 72 -9.12 -24.68 -2.58
N GLY A 73 -10.21 -24.09 -2.15
CA GLY A 73 -10.65 -24.25 -0.78
C GLY A 73 -9.93 -23.34 0.20
N ARG A 74 -9.05 -22.49 -0.28
CA ARG A 74 -8.35 -21.57 0.59
C ARG A 74 -8.72 -20.14 0.26
N TRP A 75 -8.74 -19.32 1.28
CA TRP A 75 -9.05 -17.91 1.10
C TRP A 75 -7.79 -17.09 1.14
N TYR A 76 -7.64 -16.21 0.20
CA TYR A 76 -6.51 -15.28 0.12
C TYR A 76 -7.03 -13.87 0.20
N THR A 77 -6.39 -13.06 1.02
CA THR A 77 -6.78 -11.68 1.19
C THR A 77 -5.67 -10.78 0.71
N ASP A 78 -6.01 -9.85 -0.17
CA ASP A 78 -5.06 -8.88 -0.68
C ASP A 78 -5.31 -7.54 -0.03
N VAL A 79 -4.23 -6.86 0.34
CA VAL A 79 -4.29 -5.50 0.83
C VAL A 79 -3.75 -4.65 -0.31
N LYS A 80 -4.62 -3.91 -0.96
CA LYS A 80 -4.26 -3.13 -2.13
C LYS A 80 -4.19 -1.67 -1.78
N ALA A 81 -3.01 -1.10 -1.88
CA ALA A 81 -2.83 0.30 -1.57
C ALA A 81 -3.25 1.15 -2.76
N TRP A 82 -4.03 2.16 -2.51
CA TRP A 82 -4.40 3.08 -3.58
C TRP A 82 -3.94 4.49 -3.28
N ARG A 83 -3.41 4.73 -2.09
CA ARG A 83 -2.86 6.03 -1.76
C ARG A 83 -1.84 5.88 -0.67
N VAL A 84 -0.75 6.61 -0.79
CA VAL A 84 0.32 6.57 0.19
C VAL A 84 0.74 8.01 0.46
N ALA A 85 0.83 8.36 1.72
CA ALA A 85 1.24 9.70 2.10
C ALA A 85 2.31 9.61 3.18
N PRO A 86 3.30 10.49 3.14
CA PRO A 86 4.30 10.50 4.20
C PRO A 86 3.66 10.88 5.52
N THR A 87 4.22 10.33 6.57
CA THR A 87 3.71 10.60 7.88
C THR A 87 4.86 11.06 8.71
N GLY A 88 4.57 11.77 9.67
CA GLY A 88 5.66 12.12 10.44
C GLY A 88 6.24 13.36 10.08
N GLU A 89 7.01 13.50 9.37
CA GLU A 89 7.53 14.56 9.10
C GLU A 89 6.93 15.49 8.53
N GLN A 90 6.47 15.70 8.31
CA GLN A 90 5.92 16.51 7.72
C GLN A 90 5.40 17.44 8.19
N GLY A 91 5.29 17.53 8.47
CA GLY A 91 4.89 18.22 8.93
C GLY A 91 4.18 19.23 8.71
N PRO A 92 4.23 19.97 8.77
CA PRO A 92 3.63 20.95 8.71
C PRO A 92 3.03 21.33 7.66
N ASP A 93 2.96 21.39 7.23
CA ASP A 93 2.58 21.80 6.27
C ASP A 93 1.65 21.53 5.81
N VAL A 94 1.44 21.11 5.74
CA VAL A 94 0.71 20.76 5.24
C VAL A 94 -0.32 21.27 5.08
N GLY A 95 -0.53 21.55 4.93
CA GLY A 95 -1.45 21.96 4.66
C GLY A 95 -2.57 21.35 4.53
N PRO A 96 -3.32 21.69 4.13
CA PRO A 96 -4.50 21.30 3.98
C PRO A 96 -4.64 20.35 3.11
N GLU A 97 -4.89 19.64 3.15
CA GLU A 97 -5.01 18.74 2.41
C GLU A 97 -6.15 18.73 1.77
N PRO A 98 -6.20 18.34 0.98
CA PRO A 98 -7.14 18.29 0.13
C PRO A 98 -8.09 17.43 0.50
N PRO A 99 -9.00 17.61 0.27
CA PRO A 99 -9.96 16.88 0.57
C PRO A 99 -10.03 15.75 -0.09
N PRO A 100 -10.30 15.19 0.20
CA PRO A 100 -10.32 14.07 -0.30
C PRO A 100 -11.28 13.80 -1.06
N PHE A 101 -11.62 13.79 -1.41
CA PHE A 101 -12.35 13.49 -1.99
C PHE A 101 -12.59 12.67 -2.42
N ASP A 102 -12.70 12.21 -2.76
CA ASP A 102 -12.95 11.58 -3.47
C ASP A 102 -12.68 10.46 -3.39
N GLU A 103 -12.96 9.75 -3.27
CA GLU A 103 -12.73 8.67 -3.12
C GLU A 103 -13.08 7.91 -3.95
N PRO A 104 -12.68 7.13 -4.08
CA PRO A 104 -12.76 6.31 -4.96
C PRO A 104 -13.75 5.50 -4.77
N PRO A 105 -14.22 5.26 -5.35
CA PRO A 105 -15.21 4.57 -5.27
C PRO A 105 -14.87 3.28 -5.45
N PHE A 106 -15.09 2.64 -5.29
CA PHE A 106 -14.80 1.43 -5.61
C PHE A 106 -15.69 0.79 -5.27
#